data_0bd170482ef04439ff5e0466f6c54366
#
_entry.id   0bd170482ef04439ff5e0466f6c54366
#
_cell.length_a   1.000
_cell.length_b   1.000
_cell.length_c   1.000
_cell.angle_alpha   90.00
_cell.angle_beta   90.00
_cell.angle_gamma   90.00
#
_symmetry.space_group_name_H-M   'P 1'
#
loop_
_entity.id
_entity.type
_entity.pdbx_description
1 polymer ?
#
loop_
_entity_poly.entity_id
_entity_poly.type
_entity_poly.pdbx_seq_one_letter_code
_entity_poly.pdbx_strand_id
1 'polypeptide(L)'
;KLLIIILAYILFFLGAMGIVSDGANYGIYLALIAEIALILTIARRVFPFFAKVGLGLQTTPYSPIWIDRSSIIFMLVWLVMFLFFVDSPFTALISFLISIVLAVRLFYWHLPGLWGISLLWSLYLSIAIIAMGFMMLSLAYFESRLHYFGIHALAYGGLGLITFSMMCRVALGHTGRNVNKKYKLLDLALVSFVLGVVLRVLLPLLLPDLARVSMIASQALWICSYVVYVWFFYPVLTQKNFVMPISKDNREVRE
;
A
#
# COMPACT_ATOMS: atom_id res chain seq x y z
N LYS A 1 4.25 -11.62 13.07
CA LYS A 1 3.57 -10.41 12.58
C LYS A 1 2.12 -10.36 13.06
N LEU A 2 1.32 -11.44 12.91
CA LEU A 2 -0.06 -11.48 13.42
C LEU A 2 -0.12 -11.23 14.94
N LEU A 3 0.79 -11.80 15.72
CA LEU A 3 0.89 -11.55 17.16
C LEU A 3 1.12 -10.07 17.49
N ILE A 4 1.90 -9.35 16.65
CA ILE A 4 2.13 -7.91 16.85
C ILE A 4 0.83 -7.13 16.60
N ILE A 5 0.05 -7.51 15.59
CA ILE A 5 -1.25 -6.88 15.30
C ILE A 5 -2.23 -7.11 16.46
N ILE A 6 -2.28 -8.34 17.00
CA ILE A 6 -3.11 -8.66 18.18
C ILE A 6 -2.68 -7.82 19.40
N LEU A 7 -1.36 -7.72 19.62
CA LEU A 7 -0.82 -6.91 20.72
C LEU A 7 -1.17 -5.42 20.56
N ALA A 8 -1.08 -4.91 19.33
CA ALA A 8 -1.47 -3.54 18.99
C ALA A 8 -2.95 -3.27 19.30
N TYR A 9 -3.82 -4.24 18.98
CA TYR A 9 -5.24 -4.17 19.27
C TYR A 9 -5.52 -4.15 20.77
N ILE A 10 -4.88 -5.04 21.53
CA ILE A 10 -4.99 -5.08 22.99
C ILE A 10 -4.53 -3.75 23.60
N LEU A 11 -3.39 -3.23 23.14
CA LEU A 11 -2.83 -1.98 23.64
C LEU A 11 -3.75 -0.79 23.33
N PHE A 12 -4.35 -0.77 22.13
CA PHE A 12 -5.34 0.25 21.77
C PHE A 12 -6.54 0.24 22.72
N PHE A 13 -7.12 -0.93 23.00
CA PHE A 13 -8.28 -1.03 23.90
C PHE A 13 -7.92 -0.69 25.35
N LEU A 14 -6.77 -1.12 25.85
CA LEU A 14 -6.30 -0.75 27.19
C LEU A 14 -6.10 0.77 27.31
N GLY A 15 -5.61 1.40 26.25
CA GLY A 15 -5.51 2.86 26.18
C GLY A 15 -6.87 3.55 26.12
N ALA A 16 -7.80 3.05 25.31
CA ALA A 16 -9.15 3.60 25.19
C ALA A 16 -9.96 3.47 26.50
N MET A 17 -9.69 2.43 27.31
CA MET A 17 -10.26 2.25 28.64
C MET A 17 -9.56 3.07 29.76
N GLY A 18 -8.49 3.82 29.40
CA GLY A 18 -7.74 4.62 30.38
C GLY A 18 -6.83 3.82 31.29
N ILE A 19 -6.61 2.51 31.02
CA ILE A 19 -5.75 1.63 31.84
C ILE A 19 -4.28 1.90 31.57
N VAL A 20 -3.94 2.17 30.30
CA VAL A 20 -2.58 2.50 29.86
C VAL A 20 -2.57 3.91 29.28
N SER A 21 -1.78 4.81 29.85
CA SER A 21 -1.59 6.15 29.33
C SER A 21 -1.01 6.06 27.90
N ASP A 22 -1.58 6.84 26.96
CA ASP A 22 -1.20 6.84 25.54
C ASP A 22 -1.30 5.49 24.80
N GLY A 23 -1.84 4.45 25.45
CA GLY A 23 -1.96 3.11 24.87
C GLY A 23 -2.72 3.08 23.56
N ALA A 24 -3.73 3.94 23.38
CA ALA A 24 -4.48 4.05 22.14
C ALA A 24 -3.60 4.54 20.99
N ASN A 25 -2.76 5.55 21.20
CA ASN A 25 -1.82 6.07 20.20
C ASN A 25 -0.77 5.03 19.84
N TYR A 26 -0.13 4.42 20.85
CA TYR A 26 0.85 3.35 20.61
C TYR A 26 0.25 2.16 19.88
N GLY A 27 -0.99 1.77 20.21
CA GLY A 27 -1.71 0.70 19.54
C GLY A 27 -1.95 0.99 18.05
N ILE A 28 -2.40 2.20 17.71
CA ILE A 28 -2.62 2.62 16.31
C ILE A 28 -1.32 2.59 15.51
N TYR A 29 -0.25 3.16 16.02
CA TYR A 29 1.04 3.19 15.32
C TYR A 29 1.64 1.79 15.17
N LEU A 30 1.57 0.97 16.23
CA LEU A 30 2.04 -0.41 16.19
C LEU A 30 1.27 -1.23 15.14
N ALA A 31 -0.06 -1.07 15.06
CA ALA A 31 -0.89 -1.72 14.06
C ALA A 31 -0.50 -1.29 12.65
N LEU A 32 -0.44 0.01 12.38
CA LEU A 32 -0.09 0.56 11.06
C LEU A 32 1.24 -0.01 10.56
N ILE A 33 2.27 0.01 11.40
CA ILE A 33 3.60 -0.46 11.02
C ILE A 33 3.65 -1.98 10.84
N ALA A 34 2.95 -2.74 11.70
CA ALA A 34 2.86 -4.19 11.57
C ALA A 34 2.15 -4.59 10.25
N GLU A 35 1.11 -3.86 9.87
CA GLU A 35 0.40 -4.06 8.60
C GLU A 35 1.28 -3.70 7.39
N ILE A 36 2.00 -2.59 7.42
CA ILE A 36 2.96 -2.23 6.36
C ILE A 36 4.05 -3.31 6.23
N ALA A 37 4.60 -3.78 7.35
CA ALA A 37 5.59 -4.85 7.34
C ALA A 37 5.04 -6.16 6.77
N LEU A 38 3.77 -6.48 7.04
CA LEU A 38 3.08 -7.62 6.45
C LEU A 38 2.91 -7.44 4.95
N ILE A 39 2.42 -6.28 4.52
CA ILE A 39 2.22 -5.93 3.11
C ILE A 39 3.53 -6.01 2.33
N LEU A 40 4.61 -5.39 2.82
CA LEU A 40 5.91 -5.43 2.15
C LEU A 40 6.46 -6.87 2.03
N THR A 41 6.16 -7.73 3.01
CA THR A 41 6.53 -9.15 2.95
C THR A 41 5.74 -9.91 1.88
N ILE A 42 4.46 -9.60 1.69
CA ILE A 42 3.61 -10.21 0.66
C ILE A 42 3.97 -9.62 -0.71
N ALA A 43 4.12 -8.31 -0.81
CA ALA A 43 4.38 -7.59 -2.05
C ALA A 43 5.65 -8.09 -2.77
N ARG A 44 6.70 -8.44 -2.04
CA ARG A 44 7.94 -8.99 -2.62
C ARG A 44 7.75 -10.27 -3.44
N ARG A 45 6.71 -11.05 -3.15
CA ARG A 45 6.36 -12.28 -3.89
C ARG A 45 5.31 -12.01 -4.95
N VAL A 46 4.35 -11.19 -4.58
CA VAL A 46 3.14 -10.95 -5.36
C VAL A 46 3.40 -10.01 -6.54
N PHE A 47 4.15 -8.93 -6.34
CA PHE A 47 4.42 -7.97 -7.40
C PHE A 47 5.21 -8.57 -8.57
N PRO A 48 6.36 -9.27 -8.37
CA PRO A 48 7.09 -9.89 -9.48
C PRO A 48 6.26 -10.94 -10.24
N PHE A 49 5.44 -11.71 -9.53
CA PHE A 49 4.51 -12.66 -10.16
C PHE A 49 3.48 -11.95 -11.04
N PHE A 50 2.86 -10.89 -10.52
CA PHE A 50 1.86 -10.13 -11.28
C PHE A 50 2.48 -9.37 -12.46
N ALA A 51 3.68 -8.86 -12.31
CA ALA A 51 4.43 -8.24 -13.40
C ALA A 51 4.74 -9.25 -14.51
N LYS A 52 5.19 -10.46 -14.13
CA LYS A 52 5.43 -11.54 -15.10
C LYS A 52 4.18 -11.86 -15.90
N VAL A 53 3.07 -12.15 -15.22
CA VAL A 53 1.81 -12.53 -15.87
C VAL A 53 1.19 -11.37 -16.65
N GLY A 54 1.21 -10.17 -16.07
CA GLY A 54 0.58 -8.99 -16.66
C GLY A 54 1.29 -8.48 -17.91
N LEU A 55 2.61 -8.53 -17.92
CA LEU A 55 3.45 -8.04 -19.01
C LEU A 55 3.89 -9.15 -19.99
N GLY A 56 3.48 -10.41 -19.75
CA GLY A 56 3.87 -11.54 -20.58
C GLY A 56 5.38 -11.85 -20.56
N LEU A 57 6.05 -11.60 -19.43
CA LEU A 57 7.49 -11.79 -19.33
C LEU A 57 7.86 -13.30 -19.24
N GLN A 58 8.95 -13.68 -19.85
CA GLN A 58 9.48 -15.05 -19.79
C GLN A 58 9.91 -15.44 -18.38
N THR A 59 10.57 -14.51 -17.65
CA THR A 59 11.09 -14.71 -16.31
C THR A 59 10.45 -13.72 -15.32
N THR A 60 10.47 -14.06 -14.04
CA THR A 60 10.06 -13.11 -12.98
C THR A 60 11.10 -12.00 -12.87
N PRO A 61 10.66 -10.74 -12.65
CA PRO A 61 11.57 -9.64 -12.39
C PRO A 61 12.52 -9.93 -11.24
N TYR A 62 13.76 -9.55 -11.42
CA TYR A 62 14.79 -9.78 -10.40
C TYR A 62 14.52 -8.93 -9.16
N SER A 63 14.62 -9.56 -7.99
CA SER A 63 14.52 -8.90 -6.70
C SER A 63 15.63 -9.40 -5.78
N PRO A 64 16.66 -8.60 -5.49
CA PRO A 64 17.77 -9.03 -4.66
C PRO A 64 17.34 -9.39 -3.23
N ILE A 65 17.83 -10.51 -2.72
CA ILE A 65 17.47 -11.00 -1.37
C ILE A 65 17.89 -10.01 -0.27
N TRP A 66 18.97 -9.25 -0.47
CA TRP A 66 19.42 -8.27 0.52
C TRP A 66 18.39 -7.14 0.73
N ILE A 67 17.67 -6.72 -0.33
CA ILE A 67 16.58 -5.73 -0.22
C ILE A 67 15.48 -6.25 0.70
N ASP A 68 15.15 -7.54 0.58
CA ASP A 68 14.12 -8.15 1.41
C ASP A 68 14.55 -8.26 2.87
N ARG A 69 15.79 -8.69 3.10
CA ARG A 69 16.34 -8.83 4.46
C ARG A 69 16.49 -7.47 5.14
N SER A 70 17.10 -6.49 4.46
CA SER A 70 17.28 -5.15 5.01
C SER A 70 15.95 -4.44 5.30
N SER A 71 14.95 -4.56 4.41
CA SER A 71 13.62 -4.02 4.64
C SER A 71 13.01 -4.55 5.94
N ILE A 72 13.09 -5.87 6.19
CA ILE A 72 12.51 -6.48 7.39
C ILE A 72 13.29 -6.07 8.64
N ILE A 73 14.62 -6.08 8.58
CA ILE A 73 15.48 -5.71 9.70
C ILE A 73 15.24 -4.24 10.09
N PHE A 74 15.31 -3.34 9.11
CA PHE A 74 15.09 -1.92 9.36
C PHE A 74 13.69 -1.62 9.87
N MET A 75 12.65 -2.32 9.36
CA MET A 75 11.29 -2.16 9.89
C MET A 75 11.17 -2.61 11.34
N LEU A 76 11.84 -3.69 11.75
CA LEU A 76 11.84 -4.15 13.14
C LEU A 76 12.60 -3.19 14.05
N VAL A 77 13.77 -2.73 13.63
CA VAL A 77 14.56 -1.72 14.37
C VAL A 77 13.76 -0.41 14.46
N TRP A 78 13.17 0.02 13.36
CA TRP A 78 12.37 1.24 13.32
C TRP A 78 11.17 1.16 14.28
N LEU A 79 10.50 0.02 14.36
CA LEU A 79 9.38 -0.19 15.27
C LEU A 79 9.80 0.05 16.73
N VAL A 80 10.93 -0.52 17.14
CA VAL A 80 11.44 -0.32 18.51
C VAL A 80 11.85 1.14 18.73
N MET A 81 12.57 1.74 17.79
CA MET A 81 13.01 3.13 17.89
C MET A 81 11.81 4.09 17.94
N PHE A 82 10.79 3.86 17.11
CA PHE A 82 9.61 4.70 17.06
C PHE A 82 8.77 4.65 18.34
N LEU A 83 8.66 3.48 18.99
CA LEU A 83 7.90 3.34 20.24
C LEU A 83 8.59 4.00 21.44
N PHE A 84 9.92 3.99 21.49
CA PHE A 84 10.67 4.45 22.66
C PHE A 84 11.46 5.73 22.44
N PHE A 85 11.78 6.08 21.20
CA PHE A 85 12.71 7.16 20.84
C PHE A 85 12.24 7.91 19.58
N VAL A 86 10.96 8.30 19.53
CA VAL A 86 10.33 8.89 18.32
C VAL A 86 11.07 10.10 17.77
N ASP A 87 11.53 11.00 18.64
CA ASP A 87 12.24 12.24 18.28
C ASP A 87 13.77 12.06 18.19
N SER A 88 14.25 10.83 18.13
CA SER A 88 15.67 10.54 18.05
C SER A 88 16.22 10.68 16.63
N PRO A 89 17.45 11.22 16.45
CA PRO A 89 18.12 11.22 15.16
C PRO A 89 18.33 9.79 14.60
N PHE A 90 18.41 8.78 15.46
CA PHE A 90 18.51 7.39 15.04
C PHE A 90 17.19 6.90 14.41
N THR A 91 16.03 7.30 14.93
CA THR A 91 14.72 7.01 14.33
C THR A 91 14.60 7.65 12.96
N ALA A 92 15.04 8.89 12.82
CA ALA A 92 15.10 9.59 11.54
C ALA A 92 16.02 8.88 10.54
N LEU A 93 17.22 8.46 10.98
CA LEU A 93 18.16 7.72 10.15
C LEU A 93 17.59 6.39 9.66
N ILE A 94 16.96 5.60 10.54
CA ILE A 94 16.35 4.32 10.14
C ILE A 94 15.17 4.55 9.17
N SER A 95 14.35 5.58 9.39
CA SER A 95 13.30 5.98 8.45
C SER A 95 13.87 6.29 7.06
N PHE A 96 14.96 7.05 7.01
CA PHE A 96 15.68 7.34 5.78
C PHE A 96 16.17 6.07 5.08
N LEU A 97 16.81 5.16 5.82
CA LEU A 97 17.33 3.91 5.27
C LEU A 97 16.22 3.01 4.72
N ILE A 98 15.05 2.94 5.39
CA ILE A 98 13.86 2.24 4.86
C ILE A 98 13.44 2.86 3.53
N SER A 99 13.32 4.19 3.48
CA SER A 99 12.94 4.89 2.26
C SER A 99 13.89 4.58 1.09
N ILE A 100 15.19 4.60 1.31
CA ILE A 100 16.21 4.28 0.30
C ILE A 100 16.09 2.81 -0.16
N VAL A 101 15.95 1.86 0.77
CA VAL A 101 15.79 0.43 0.41
C VAL A 101 14.53 0.20 -0.43
N LEU A 102 13.43 0.88 -0.11
CA LEU A 102 12.21 0.81 -0.90
C LEU A 102 12.35 1.50 -2.26
N ALA A 103 13.06 2.62 -2.35
CA ALA A 103 13.37 3.29 -3.62
C ALA A 103 14.23 2.40 -4.53
N VAL A 104 15.25 1.73 -3.98
CA VAL A 104 16.05 0.74 -4.71
C VAL A 104 15.19 -0.44 -5.17
N ARG A 105 14.26 -0.92 -4.34
CA ARG A 105 13.29 -1.97 -4.74
C ARG A 105 12.46 -1.51 -5.93
N LEU A 106 11.95 -0.29 -5.92
CA LEU A 106 11.16 0.28 -7.02
C LEU A 106 11.97 0.38 -8.30
N PHE A 107 13.26 0.70 -8.21
CA PHE A 107 14.15 0.72 -9.37
C PHE A 107 14.21 -0.66 -10.05
N TYR A 108 14.37 -1.75 -9.28
CA TYR A 108 14.35 -3.12 -9.83
C TYR A 108 12.96 -3.55 -10.35
N TRP A 109 11.88 -2.96 -9.82
CA TRP A 109 10.50 -3.29 -10.22
C TRP A 109 9.95 -2.38 -11.32
N HIS A 110 10.71 -1.36 -11.74
CA HIS A 110 10.31 -0.49 -12.83
C HIS A 110 10.50 -1.21 -14.17
N LEU A 111 9.40 -1.60 -14.81
CA LEU A 111 9.39 -2.40 -16.02
C LEU A 111 8.71 -1.67 -17.16
N PRO A 112 9.18 -1.81 -18.40
CA PRO A 112 8.47 -1.32 -19.58
C PRO A 112 7.05 -1.88 -19.63
N GLY A 113 6.04 -1.03 -19.89
CA GLY A 113 4.65 -1.43 -19.95
C GLY A 113 3.91 -1.46 -18.60
N LEU A 114 4.60 -1.31 -17.46
CA LEU A 114 4.00 -1.27 -16.12
C LEU A 114 2.83 -0.28 -16.04
N TRP A 115 2.98 0.91 -16.58
CA TRP A 115 1.98 1.97 -16.56
C TRP A 115 0.75 1.69 -17.44
N GLY A 116 0.84 0.69 -18.32
CA GLY A 116 -0.26 0.24 -19.17
C GLY A 116 -1.32 -0.61 -18.44
N ILE A 117 -1.00 -1.15 -17.26
CA ILE A 117 -1.85 -2.07 -16.51
C ILE A 117 -2.23 -1.44 -15.17
N SER A 118 -3.52 -1.08 -15.01
CA SER A 118 -4.00 -0.30 -13.86
C SER A 118 -3.72 -0.95 -12.52
N LEU A 119 -4.00 -2.24 -12.39
CA LEU A 119 -3.76 -3.01 -11.17
C LEU A 119 -2.27 -3.33 -10.93
N LEU A 120 -1.38 -3.01 -11.84
CA LEU A 120 0.07 -3.18 -11.65
C LEU A 120 0.72 -1.86 -11.23
N TRP A 121 0.43 -0.74 -11.94
CA TRP A 121 0.98 0.56 -11.56
C TRP A 121 0.46 1.02 -10.19
N SER A 122 -0.77 0.66 -9.81
CA SER A 122 -1.31 1.03 -8.50
C SER A 122 -0.57 0.34 -7.35
N LEU A 123 -0.18 -0.93 -7.50
CA LEU A 123 0.67 -1.63 -6.54
C LEU A 123 2.07 -1.00 -6.47
N TYR A 124 2.66 -0.69 -7.62
CA TYR A 124 3.96 -0.03 -7.70
C TYR A 124 3.93 1.34 -7.00
N LEU A 125 2.92 2.15 -7.31
CA LEU A 125 2.76 3.48 -6.74
C LEU A 125 2.50 3.43 -5.22
N SER A 126 1.78 2.42 -4.72
CA SER A 126 1.60 2.23 -3.28
C SER A 126 2.93 2.07 -2.54
N ILE A 127 3.86 1.28 -3.09
CA ILE A 127 5.20 1.11 -2.50
C ILE A 127 6.00 2.41 -2.61
N ALA A 128 5.85 3.18 -3.69
CA ALA A 128 6.48 4.50 -3.83
C ALA A 128 5.96 5.48 -2.77
N ILE A 129 4.67 5.48 -2.50
CA ILE A 129 4.06 6.32 -1.46
C ILE A 129 4.52 5.87 -0.06
N ILE A 130 4.68 4.57 0.19
CA ILE A 130 5.28 4.07 1.45
C ILE A 130 6.72 4.59 1.60
N ALA A 131 7.53 4.52 0.55
CA ALA A 131 8.90 5.06 0.58
C ALA A 131 8.90 6.57 0.86
N MET A 132 8.00 7.33 0.21
CA MET A 132 7.82 8.76 0.47
C MET A 132 7.39 9.02 1.91
N GLY A 133 6.48 8.23 2.47
CA GLY A 133 6.04 8.34 3.87
C GLY A 133 7.19 8.18 4.86
N PHE A 134 8.04 7.17 4.68
CA PHE A 134 9.25 7.00 5.49
C PHE A 134 10.27 8.13 5.30
N MET A 135 10.40 8.68 4.08
CA MET A 135 11.23 9.87 3.85
C MET A 135 10.69 11.08 4.64
N MET A 136 9.37 11.30 4.62
CA MET A 136 8.74 12.37 5.40
C MET A 136 8.95 12.18 6.90
N LEU A 137 8.84 10.94 7.42
CA LEU A 137 9.11 10.64 8.82
C LEU A 137 10.58 10.85 9.19
N SER A 138 11.50 10.63 8.26
CA SER A 138 12.91 10.99 8.47
C SER A 138 13.11 12.50 8.58
N LEU A 139 12.52 13.25 7.66
CA LEU A 139 12.60 14.70 7.63
C LEU A 139 11.80 15.37 8.76
N ALA A 140 10.89 14.66 9.40
CA ALA A 140 10.11 15.12 10.55
C ALA A 140 10.98 15.49 11.76
N TYR A 141 12.20 14.94 11.84
CA TYR A 141 13.20 15.34 12.83
C TYR A 141 13.58 16.82 12.72
N PHE A 142 13.58 17.39 11.52
CA PHE A 142 13.88 18.79 11.26
C PHE A 142 12.63 19.67 11.19
N GLU A 143 11.52 19.13 10.70
CA GLU A 143 10.25 19.83 10.50
C GLU A 143 9.10 18.94 10.97
N SER A 144 8.63 19.14 12.19
CA SER A 144 7.67 18.29 12.89
C SER A 144 6.34 18.08 12.15
N ARG A 145 5.90 19.05 11.31
CA ARG A 145 4.68 18.92 10.48
C ARG A 145 4.75 17.72 9.53
N LEU A 146 5.95 17.34 9.08
CA LEU A 146 6.14 16.20 8.18
C LEU A 146 5.79 14.86 8.81
N HIS A 147 5.79 14.76 10.15
CA HIS A 147 5.33 13.57 10.85
C HIS A 147 3.89 13.22 10.50
N TYR A 148 2.99 14.20 10.59
CA TYR A 148 1.58 14.02 10.25
C TYR A 148 1.38 13.58 8.80
N PHE A 149 2.04 14.24 7.86
CA PHE A 149 1.93 13.90 6.43
C PHE A 149 2.58 12.56 6.10
N GLY A 150 3.68 12.20 6.76
CA GLY A 150 4.32 10.89 6.65
C GLY A 150 3.39 9.76 7.07
N ILE A 151 2.74 9.88 8.23
CA ILE A 151 1.74 8.89 8.68
C ILE A 151 0.57 8.77 7.71
N HIS A 152 0.07 9.90 7.17
CA HIS A 152 -1.01 9.84 6.18
C HIS A 152 -0.55 9.24 4.84
N ALA A 153 0.68 9.49 4.41
CA ALA A 153 1.25 8.83 3.24
C ALA A 153 1.31 7.30 3.44
N LEU A 154 1.75 6.85 4.62
CA LEU A 154 1.79 5.42 4.96
C LEU A 154 0.40 4.79 5.04
N ALA A 155 -0.53 5.42 5.75
CA ALA A 155 -1.86 4.86 6.01
C ALA A 155 -2.79 4.97 4.79
N TYR A 156 -3.02 6.20 4.31
CA TYR A 156 -3.95 6.45 3.21
C TYR A 156 -3.36 5.98 1.88
N GLY A 157 -2.15 6.45 1.53
CA GLY A 157 -1.54 6.20 0.23
C GLY A 157 -0.91 4.81 0.12
N GLY A 158 -0.12 4.41 1.12
CA GLY A 158 0.56 3.12 1.12
C GLY A 158 -0.41 1.97 1.36
N LEU A 159 -0.88 1.84 2.60
CA LEU A 159 -1.78 0.76 3.03
C LEU A 159 -3.12 0.80 2.28
N GLY A 160 -3.76 1.97 2.18
CA GLY A 160 -5.07 2.09 1.55
C GLY A 160 -5.05 1.74 0.06
N LEU A 161 -4.14 2.32 -0.73
CA LEU A 161 -4.09 2.07 -2.17
C LEU A 161 -3.70 0.63 -2.51
N ILE A 162 -2.72 0.04 -1.78
CA ILE A 162 -2.32 -1.35 -2.05
C ILE A 162 -3.44 -2.33 -1.71
N THR A 163 -4.15 -2.11 -0.60
CA THR A 163 -5.29 -2.93 -0.19
C THR A 163 -6.42 -2.83 -1.22
N PHE A 164 -6.78 -1.62 -1.64
CA PHE A 164 -7.80 -1.39 -2.67
C PHE A 164 -7.44 -2.08 -3.98
N SER A 165 -6.20 -1.95 -4.44
CA SER A 165 -5.70 -2.59 -5.67
C SER A 165 -5.74 -4.12 -5.58
N MET A 166 -5.35 -4.67 -4.43
CA MET A 166 -5.39 -6.11 -4.19
C MET A 166 -6.81 -6.64 -4.12
N MET A 167 -7.74 -5.93 -3.49
CA MET A 167 -9.17 -6.29 -3.47
C MET A 167 -9.73 -6.37 -4.89
N CYS A 168 -9.46 -5.37 -5.73
CA CYS A 168 -9.86 -5.37 -7.14
C CYS A 168 -9.29 -6.58 -7.89
N ARG A 169 -8.00 -6.85 -7.70
CA ARG A 169 -7.31 -7.94 -8.39
C ARG A 169 -7.81 -9.32 -7.96
N VAL A 170 -8.00 -9.52 -6.67
CA VAL A 170 -8.51 -10.78 -6.10
C VAL A 170 -9.94 -11.02 -6.58
N ALA A 171 -10.81 -10.02 -6.52
CA ALA A 171 -12.19 -10.13 -6.98
C ALA A 171 -12.30 -10.48 -8.48
N LEU A 172 -11.49 -9.86 -9.35
CA LEU A 172 -11.44 -10.22 -10.78
C LEU A 172 -10.87 -11.63 -10.98
N GLY A 173 -9.77 -11.96 -10.32
CA GLY A 173 -9.09 -13.25 -10.49
C GLY A 173 -9.95 -14.43 -10.06
N HIS A 174 -10.59 -14.36 -8.89
CA HIS A 174 -11.45 -15.45 -8.38
C HIS A 174 -12.78 -15.59 -9.14
N THR A 175 -13.19 -14.56 -9.86
CA THR A 175 -14.37 -14.62 -10.73
C THR A 175 -14.04 -14.97 -12.18
N GLY A 176 -12.80 -15.41 -12.47
CA GLY A 176 -12.36 -15.81 -13.81
C GLY A 176 -12.26 -14.67 -14.82
N ARG A 177 -12.27 -13.42 -14.37
CA ARG A 177 -12.17 -12.26 -15.25
C ARG A 177 -10.72 -11.89 -15.53
N ASN A 178 -10.47 -11.32 -16.71
CA ASN A 178 -9.11 -10.92 -17.09
C ASN A 178 -8.64 -9.72 -16.25
N VAL A 179 -7.68 -9.95 -15.37
CA VAL A 179 -7.08 -8.95 -14.48
C VAL A 179 -6.20 -7.92 -15.23
N ASN A 180 -5.82 -8.20 -16.46
CA ASN A 180 -4.99 -7.32 -17.30
C ASN A 180 -5.81 -6.44 -18.24
N LYS A 181 -7.14 -6.68 -18.31
CA LYS A 181 -8.06 -5.86 -19.10
C LYS A 181 -8.25 -4.50 -18.42
N LYS A 182 -8.28 -3.45 -19.23
CA LYS A 182 -8.64 -2.10 -18.75
C LYS A 182 -10.14 -2.01 -18.48
N TYR A 183 -10.49 -1.69 -17.26
CA TYR A 183 -11.86 -1.41 -16.83
C TYR A 183 -11.94 0.08 -16.47
N LYS A 184 -12.50 0.90 -17.36
CA LYS A 184 -12.54 2.37 -17.20
C LYS A 184 -13.03 2.82 -15.82
N LEU A 185 -13.99 2.11 -15.24
CA LEU A 185 -14.55 2.45 -13.94
C LEU A 185 -13.56 2.17 -12.80
N LEU A 186 -12.81 1.06 -12.87
CA LEU A 186 -11.74 0.77 -11.91
C LEU A 186 -10.55 1.71 -12.08
N ASP A 187 -10.21 2.07 -13.32
CA ASP A 187 -9.15 3.04 -13.60
C ASP A 187 -9.50 4.40 -12.98
N LEU A 188 -10.77 4.83 -13.14
CA LEU A 188 -11.26 6.07 -12.52
C LEU A 188 -11.18 5.99 -10.98
N ALA A 189 -11.57 4.88 -10.36
CA ALA A 189 -11.49 4.70 -8.92
C ALA A 189 -10.03 4.75 -8.41
N LEU A 190 -9.10 4.09 -9.11
CA LEU A 190 -7.67 4.11 -8.77
C LEU A 190 -7.08 5.51 -8.90
N VAL A 191 -7.39 6.23 -9.98
CA VAL A 191 -6.94 7.62 -10.17
C VAL A 191 -7.54 8.54 -9.10
N SER A 192 -8.82 8.39 -8.77
CA SER A 192 -9.48 9.13 -7.69
C SER A 192 -8.79 8.88 -6.35
N PHE A 193 -8.41 7.63 -6.08
CA PHE A 193 -7.69 7.26 -4.86
C PHE A 193 -6.33 7.98 -4.78
N VAL A 194 -5.55 7.94 -5.88
CA VAL A 194 -4.24 8.61 -5.96
C VAL A 194 -4.37 10.13 -5.83
N LEU A 195 -5.39 10.72 -6.48
CA LEU A 195 -5.68 12.14 -6.32
C LEU A 195 -6.03 12.47 -4.86
N GLY A 196 -6.76 11.58 -4.17
CA GLY A 196 -7.01 11.68 -2.74
C GLY A 196 -5.73 11.71 -1.90
N VAL A 197 -4.70 10.90 -2.27
CA VAL A 197 -3.37 10.95 -1.62
C VAL A 197 -2.72 12.31 -1.82
N VAL A 198 -2.73 12.85 -3.04
CA VAL A 198 -2.16 14.17 -3.34
C VAL A 198 -2.84 15.26 -2.49
N LEU A 199 -4.17 15.24 -2.43
CA LEU A 199 -4.94 16.19 -1.62
C LEU A 199 -4.72 16.00 -0.12
N ARG A 200 -4.43 14.79 0.35
CA ARG A 200 -4.25 14.51 1.78
C ARG A 200 -2.87 14.84 2.29
N VAL A 201 -1.85 14.64 1.45
CA VAL A 201 -0.44 14.70 1.84
C VAL A 201 0.26 15.93 1.26
N LEU A 202 0.22 16.09 -0.07
CA LEU A 202 1.03 17.11 -0.74
C LEU A 202 0.38 18.49 -0.71
N LEU A 203 -0.90 18.59 -0.96
CA LEU A 203 -1.57 19.89 -1.04
C LEU A 203 -1.54 20.68 0.28
N PRO A 204 -1.86 20.06 1.46
CA PRO A 204 -1.79 20.79 2.73
C PRO A 204 -0.34 21.15 3.14
N LEU A 205 0.63 20.39 2.66
CA LEU A 205 2.06 20.70 2.89
C LEU A 205 2.49 21.94 2.13
N LEU A 206 2.04 22.08 0.88
CA LEU A 206 2.38 23.21 0.00
C LEU A 206 1.51 24.44 0.24
N LEU A 207 0.22 24.24 0.56
CA LEU A 207 -0.79 25.28 0.75
C LEU A 207 -1.55 25.04 2.06
N PRO A 208 -0.98 25.43 3.22
CA PRO A 208 -1.58 25.17 4.54
C PRO A 208 -2.98 25.75 4.70
N ASP A 209 -3.26 26.89 4.07
CA ASP A 209 -4.56 27.56 4.12
C ASP A 209 -5.70 26.71 3.54
N LEU A 210 -5.37 25.82 2.60
CA LEU A 210 -6.32 24.89 1.98
C LEU A 210 -6.40 23.54 2.71
N ALA A 211 -5.69 23.34 3.80
CA ALA A 211 -5.58 22.04 4.48
C ALA A 211 -6.96 21.44 4.83
N ARG A 212 -7.87 22.24 5.37
CA ARG A 212 -9.22 21.79 5.75
C ARG A 212 -10.04 21.32 4.54
N VAL A 213 -10.03 22.10 3.47
CA VAL A 213 -10.78 21.79 2.25
C VAL A 213 -10.18 20.55 1.56
N SER A 214 -8.87 20.49 1.47
CA SER A 214 -8.16 19.35 0.84
C SER A 214 -8.36 18.05 1.61
N MET A 215 -8.41 18.10 2.94
CA MET A 215 -8.74 16.93 3.76
C MET A 215 -10.15 16.41 3.49
N ILE A 216 -11.16 17.29 3.46
CA ILE A 216 -12.55 16.91 3.15
C ILE A 216 -12.63 16.33 1.73
N ALA A 217 -12.02 16.99 0.75
CA ALA A 217 -12.00 16.53 -0.63
C ALA A 217 -11.30 15.15 -0.77
N SER A 218 -10.19 14.92 -0.05
CA SER A 218 -9.51 13.64 -0.05
C SER A 218 -10.38 12.50 0.51
N GLN A 219 -11.14 12.77 1.58
CA GLN A 219 -12.09 11.81 2.14
C GLN A 219 -13.22 11.49 1.17
N ALA A 220 -13.77 12.52 0.50
CA ALA A 220 -14.80 12.32 -0.51
C ALA A 220 -14.30 11.44 -1.67
N LEU A 221 -13.08 11.66 -2.16
CA LEU A 221 -12.47 10.83 -3.20
C LEU A 221 -12.23 9.38 -2.74
N TRP A 222 -11.83 9.20 -1.47
CA TRP A 222 -11.67 7.87 -0.88
C TRP A 222 -12.99 7.12 -0.84
N ILE A 223 -14.05 7.75 -0.32
CA ILE A 223 -15.41 7.19 -0.27
C ILE A 223 -15.90 6.88 -1.69
N CYS A 224 -15.73 7.82 -2.63
CA CYS A 224 -16.10 7.64 -4.03
C CYS A 224 -15.42 6.40 -4.65
N SER A 225 -14.12 6.19 -4.40
CA SER A 225 -13.39 5.02 -4.89
C SER A 225 -14.00 3.71 -4.38
N TYR A 226 -14.36 3.64 -3.08
CA TYR A 226 -15.01 2.44 -2.52
C TYR A 226 -16.46 2.27 -2.97
N VAL A 227 -17.21 3.35 -3.18
CA VAL A 227 -18.55 3.28 -3.78
C VAL A 227 -18.48 2.71 -5.20
N VAL A 228 -17.53 3.19 -6.01
CA VAL A 228 -17.28 2.64 -7.34
C VAL A 228 -16.87 1.18 -7.28
N TYR A 229 -16.04 0.80 -6.30
CA TYR A 229 -15.68 -0.60 -6.07
C TYR A 229 -16.89 -1.47 -5.80
N VAL A 230 -17.73 -1.09 -4.84
CA VAL A 230 -18.96 -1.84 -4.50
C VAL A 230 -19.90 -1.93 -5.71
N TRP A 231 -20.12 -0.81 -6.39
CA TRP A 231 -20.98 -0.77 -7.58
C TRP A 231 -20.49 -1.71 -8.69
N PHE A 232 -19.19 -1.70 -8.96
CA PHE A 232 -18.59 -2.53 -10.00
C PHE A 232 -18.56 -4.01 -9.61
N PHE A 233 -18.20 -4.33 -8.38
CA PHE A 233 -18.01 -5.71 -7.95
C PHE A 233 -19.27 -6.39 -7.42
N TYR A 234 -20.31 -5.66 -7.04
CA TYR A 234 -21.57 -6.26 -6.60
C TYR A 234 -22.13 -7.27 -7.62
N PRO A 235 -22.37 -6.92 -8.90
CA PRO A 235 -22.82 -7.89 -9.89
C PRO A 235 -21.77 -8.96 -10.20
N VAL A 236 -20.48 -8.63 -10.09
CA VAL A 236 -19.35 -9.55 -10.33
C VAL A 236 -19.34 -10.69 -9.32
N LEU A 237 -19.60 -10.39 -8.05
CA LEU A 237 -19.52 -11.35 -6.95
C LEU A 237 -20.82 -12.09 -6.69
N THR A 238 -21.98 -11.52 -7.08
CA THR A 238 -23.31 -12.12 -6.83
C THR A 238 -23.82 -12.97 -7.99
N GLN A 239 -23.33 -12.75 -9.21
CA GLN A 239 -23.72 -13.60 -10.36
C GLN A 239 -23.03 -14.96 -10.29
N LYS A 240 -23.81 -16.03 -10.53
CA LYS A 240 -23.30 -17.40 -10.64
C LYS A 240 -22.13 -17.47 -11.63
N ASN A 241 -21.04 -18.07 -11.20
CA ASN A 241 -19.75 -18.26 -11.85
C ASN A 241 -19.78 -18.20 -13.39
N PHE A 242 -19.12 -17.19 -13.93
CA PHE A 242 -18.70 -17.21 -15.32
C PHE A 242 -17.51 -18.20 -15.40
N VAL A 243 -17.82 -19.48 -15.61
CA VAL A 243 -16.81 -20.48 -15.97
C VAL A 243 -16.24 -20.01 -17.30
N MET A 244 -14.98 -19.58 -17.35
CA MET A 244 -14.31 -19.37 -18.63
C MET A 244 -14.44 -20.68 -19.40
N PRO A 245 -14.94 -20.68 -20.63
CA PRO A 245 -14.80 -21.85 -21.48
C PRO A 245 -13.29 -22.12 -21.57
N ILE A 246 -12.86 -23.32 -21.14
CA ILE A 246 -11.52 -23.81 -21.30
C ILE A 246 -11.21 -23.65 -22.78
N SER A 247 -10.23 -22.81 -23.12
CA SER A 247 -9.81 -22.64 -24.51
C SER A 247 -9.53 -24.04 -25.07
N LYS A 248 -10.20 -24.39 -26.17
CA LYS A 248 -10.02 -25.69 -26.87
C LYS A 248 -8.59 -25.87 -27.41
N ASP A 249 -7.80 -24.81 -27.37
CA ASP A 249 -6.44 -24.70 -27.91
C ASP A 249 -5.38 -25.51 -27.13
N ASN A 250 -5.70 -26.01 -25.92
CA ASN A 250 -4.77 -26.82 -25.13
C ASN A 250 -4.98 -28.35 -25.29
N ARG A 251 -5.82 -28.81 -26.20
CA ARG A 251 -6.02 -30.26 -26.45
C ARG A 251 -5.16 -30.80 -27.60
N GLU A 252 -4.68 -29.94 -28.48
CA GLU A 252 -3.89 -30.37 -29.64
C GLU A 252 -2.38 -30.55 -29.37
N VAL A 253 -1.90 -30.28 -28.16
CA VAL A 253 -0.47 -30.42 -27.80
C VAL A 253 -0.21 -31.69 -26.97
N ARG A 254 -1.20 -32.59 -26.83
CA ARG A 254 -1.06 -33.84 -26.06
C ARG A 254 -1.44 -35.11 -26.84
N GLU A 255 -1.40 -35.07 -28.17
CA GLU A 255 -1.40 -36.26 -29.01
C GLU A 255 -0.07 -36.42 -29.78
#